data_2210408f825dcfd20892bb1ab7993fda
#
_entry.id   2210408f825dcfd20892bb1ab7993fda
#
_cell.length_a   1.000
_cell.length_b   1.000
_cell.length_c   1.000
_cell.angle_alpha   90.00
_cell.angle_beta   90.00
_cell.angle_gamma   90.00
#
_symmetry.space_group_name_H-M   'P 1'
#
loop_
_entity.id
_entity.type
_entity.pdbx_description
1 polymer ?
#
loop_
_entity_poly.entity_id
_entity_poly.type
_entity_poly.pdbx_seq_one_letter_code
_entity_poly.pdbx_strand_id
1 'polypeptide(L)'
;FNQKKSLQTARMVSTYYALQQLSLLLYQQHLLYSTPLFGQWLVAHQLLECAIKNNFYQTNINQILDTQHQLQTITQAYSQLILLDIFNTHQIRPSEMQGLYLCSFDWAKLVHILSKETTLSRYIIDINKDHPPVFNTDQSSLYKPTIYISTQSLLDHLSETQSKKTGYLSRNEKLFLTPALHFHIHNLLTTNTERRYERYEYSAQLQICFSLAVAHFYLSKGKNFHETLDLENNYQFQNESTFINSMNSNIPAEITTAKTLDREAKQIYSADVLDISVNGYRIKWTGITPTNLKTGEFILIQENTNSPWRGGVIRWIKQSTEKSLELGLEVLAQDLF
;
A
#
# COMPACT_ATOMS: atom_id res chain seq x y z
N PHE A 1 -18.09 36.19 27.33
CA PHE A 1 -18.41 34.75 27.43
C PHE A 1 -18.58 34.12 26.05
N ASN A 2 -19.32 34.73 25.13
CA ASN A 2 -19.59 34.20 23.79
C ASN A 2 -18.32 34.07 22.90
N GLN A 3 -17.41 35.06 22.94
CA GLN A 3 -16.18 35.04 22.14
C GLN A 3 -15.26 33.86 22.50
N LYS A 4 -15.08 33.55 23.79
CA LYS A 4 -14.26 32.42 24.24
C LYS A 4 -14.83 31.08 23.79
N LYS A 5 -16.16 30.93 23.84
CA LYS A 5 -16.85 29.73 23.37
C LYS A 5 -16.73 29.57 21.84
N SER A 6 -16.89 30.67 21.09
CA SER A 6 -16.73 30.68 19.63
C SER A 6 -15.30 30.32 19.21
N LEU A 7 -14.29 30.85 19.90
CA LEU A 7 -12.89 30.54 19.63
C LEU A 7 -12.56 29.07 19.92
N GLN A 8 -13.10 28.50 20.99
CA GLN A 8 -12.90 27.08 21.31
C GLN A 8 -13.56 26.18 20.25
N THR A 9 -14.77 26.52 19.80
CA THR A 9 -15.44 25.81 18.71
C THR A 9 -14.63 25.89 17.42
N ALA A 10 -14.14 27.07 17.03
CA ALA A 10 -13.31 27.24 15.85
C ALA A 10 -12.02 26.40 15.92
N ARG A 11 -11.35 26.40 17.09
CA ARG A 11 -10.14 25.57 17.31
C ARG A 11 -10.45 24.08 17.14
N MET A 12 -11.53 23.60 17.72
CA MET A 12 -11.93 22.21 17.65
C MET A 12 -12.25 21.79 16.20
N VAL A 13 -13.06 22.57 15.49
CA VAL A 13 -13.44 22.32 14.10
C VAL A 13 -12.23 22.35 13.18
N SER A 14 -11.34 23.34 13.34
CA SER A 14 -10.12 23.43 12.53
C SER A 14 -9.15 22.26 12.81
N THR A 15 -9.00 21.83 14.06
CA THR A 15 -8.18 20.65 14.43
C THR A 15 -8.74 19.38 13.75
N TYR A 16 -10.06 19.19 13.78
CA TYR A 16 -10.71 18.06 13.15
C TYR A 16 -10.47 18.01 11.64
N TYR A 17 -10.73 19.13 10.93
CA TYR A 17 -10.50 19.17 9.49
C TYR A 17 -9.03 19.08 9.11
N ALA A 18 -8.12 19.63 9.90
CA ALA A 18 -6.69 19.51 9.66
C ALA A 18 -6.24 18.04 9.70
N LEU A 19 -6.71 17.25 10.67
CA LEU A 19 -6.42 15.82 10.73
C LEU A 19 -7.03 15.03 9.57
N GLN A 20 -8.24 15.38 9.14
CA GLN A 20 -8.83 14.77 7.94
C GLN A 20 -8.02 15.08 6.68
N GLN A 21 -7.55 16.33 6.51
CA GLN A 21 -6.72 16.69 5.37
C GLN A 21 -5.35 16.01 5.42
N LEU A 22 -4.77 15.82 6.61
CA LEU A 22 -3.54 15.05 6.76
C LEU A 22 -3.74 13.57 6.39
N SER A 23 -4.89 12.98 6.72
CA SER A 23 -5.24 11.60 6.30
C SER A 23 -5.40 11.50 4.78
N LEU A 24 -6.04 12.47 4.16
CA LEU A 24 -6.19 12.52 2.71
C LEU A 24 -4.84 12.73 2.02
N LEU A 25 -4.00 13.62 2.55
CA LEU A 25 -2.64 13.84 2.05
C LEU A 25 -1.81 12.55 2.14
N LEU A 26 -1.82 11.87 3.28
CA LEU A 26 -1.11 10.61 3.45
C LEU A 26 -1.61 9.55 2.46
N TYR A 27 -2.92 9.43 2.26
CA TYR A 27 -3.49 8.55 1.25
C TYR A 27 -2.97 8.86 -0.17
N GLN A 28 -2.92 10.14 -0.56
CA GLN A 28 -2.38 10.55 -1.87
C GLN A 28 -0.87 10.25 -1.99
N GLN A 29 -0.12 10.47 -0.92
CA GLN A 29 1.30 10.11 -0.87
C GLN A 29 1.50 8.60 -1.07
N HIS A 30 0.67 7.78 -0.44
CA HIS A 30 0.72 6.33 -0.58
C HIS A 30 0.37 5.87 -2.01
N LEU A 31 -0.61 6.49 -2.67
CA LEU A 31 -0.92 6.21 -4.08
C LEU A 31 0.28 6.47 -5.00
N LEU A 32 1.09 7.47 -4.66
CA LEU A 32 2.30 7.85 -5.39
C LEU A 32 3.57 7.15 -4.87
N TYR A 33 3.44 6.25 -3.89
CA TYR A 33 4.56 5.63 -3.18
C TYR A 33 5.53 6.63 -2.54
N SER A 34 5.10 7.87 -2.34
CA SER A 34 5.93 8.92 -1.75
C SER A 34 5.94 8.82 -0.23
N THR A 35 7.02 9.33 0.36
CA THR A 35 7.16 9.40 1.82
C THR A 35 6.36 10.58 2.37
N PRO A 36 5.90 10.52 3.63
CA PRO A 36 5.32 11.66 4.32
C PRO A 36 6.26 12.88 4.30
N LEU A 37 5.68 14.07 4.25
CA LEU A 37 6.44 15.31 4.30
C LEU A 37 7.11 15.48 5.68
N PHE A 38 8.27 16.14 5.69
CA PHE A 38 8.93 16.49 6.94
C PHE A 38 8.00 17.34 7.83
N GLY A 39 7.89 16.99 9.09
CA GLY A 39 7.00 17.62 10.06
C GLY A 39 5.54 17.15 10.03
N GLN A 40 5.13 16.34 9.07
CA GLN A 40 3.74 15.91 8.91
C GLN A 40 3.21 15.15 10.13
N TRP A 41 3.98 14.21 10.64
CA TRP A 41 3.62 13.45 11.84
C TRP A 41 3.64 14.30 13.09
N LEU A 42 4.64 15.16 13.23
CA LEU A 42 4.75 16.07 14.36
C LEU A 42 3.53 17.01 14.45
N VAL A 43 3.09 17.57 13.31
CA VAL A 43 1.86 18.37 13.25
C VAL A 43 0.63 17.57 13.66
N ALA A 44 0.48 16.33 13.17
CA ALA A 44 -0.63 15.47 13.55
C ALA A 44 -0.65 15.19 15.06
N HIS A 45 0.50 14.91 15.65
CA HIS A 45 0.63 14.66 17.09
C HIS A 45 0.31 15.92 17.92
N GLN A 46 0.79 17.08 17.51
CA GLN A 46 0.49 18.37 18.16
C GLN A 46 -0.99 18.72 18.12
N LEU A 47 -1.67 18.42 17.01
CA LEU A 47 -3.12 18.60 16.88
C LEU A 47 -3.90 17.72 17.86
N LEU A 48 -3.53 16.46 18.00
CA LEU A 48 -4.14 15.57 18.99
C LEU A 48 -3.82 16.03 20.42
N GLU A 49 -2.58 16.38 20.71
CA GLU A 49 -2.16 16.88 22.01
C GLU A 49 -2.95 18.14 22.40
N CYS A 50 -3.10 19.08 21.47
CA CYS A 50 -3.94 20.26 21.64
C CYS A 50 -5.37 19.90 22.00
N ALA A 51 -5.96 18.91 21.34
CA ALA A 51 -7.32 18.45 21.63
C ALA A 51 -7.43 17.81 23.00
N ILE A 52 -6.45 17.02 23.42
CA ILE A 52 -6.39 16.40 24.76
C ILE A 52 -6.24 17.47 25.85
N LYS A 53 -5.27 18.38 25.73
CA LYS A 53 -5.00 19.46 26.70
C LYS A 53 -6.21 20.39 26.91
N ASN A 54 -7.01 20.59 25.86
CA ASN A 54 -8.23 21.42 25.92
C ASN A 54 -9.51 20.64 26.13
N ASN A 55 -9.41 19.32 26.35
CA ASN A 55 -10.50 18.41 26.68
C ASN A 55 -11.65 18.36 25.65
N PHE A 56 -11.32 18.45 24.34
CA PHE A 56 -12.31 18.35 23.27
C PHE A 56 -12.05 17.20 22.26
N TYR A 57 -11.10 16.32 22.54
CA TYR A 57 -10.69 15.23 21.65
C TYR A 57 -11.78 14.19 21.38
N GLN A 58 -12.75 14.02 22.30
CA GLN A 58 -13.91 13.11 22.19
C GLN A 58 -15.22 13.84 21.86
N THR A 59 -15.19 15.16 21.68
CA THR A 59 -16.40 15.92 21.40
C THR A 59 -16.95 15.56 20.02
N ASN A 60 -18.27 15.34 19.94
CA ASN A 60 -18.93 15.00 18.68
C ASN A 60 -19.06 16.24 17.80
N ILE A 61 -18.31 16.25 16.69
CA ILE A 61 -18.26 17.36 15.73
C ILE A 61 -19.58 17.51 14.98
N ASN A 62 -20.29 16.41 14.71
CA ASN A 62 -21.56 16.45 13.99
C ASN A 62 -22.64 17.25 14.74
N GLN A 63 -22.63 17.16 16.07
CA GLN A 63 -23.55 17.94 16.90
C GLN A 63 -23.26 19.44 16.89
N ILE A 64 -22.01 19.81 16.59
CA ILE A 64 -21.58 21.20 16.60
C ILE A 64 -21.82 21.86 15.26
N LEU A 65 -21.58 21.13 14.18
CA LEU A 65 -21.69 21.63 12.81
C LEU A 65 -23.05 21.36 12.17
N ASP A 66 -23.93 20.62 12.86
CA ASP A 66 -25.19 20.14 12.29
C ASP A 66 -24.97 19.41 10.94
N THR A 67 -24.00 18.48 10.95
CA THR A 67 -23.56 17.74 9.77
C THR A 67 -23.50 16.24 10.08
N GLN A 68 -23.31 15.42 9.04
CA GLN A 68 -23.17 13.96 9.16
C GLN A 68 -21.83 13.50 8.61
N HIS A 69 -20.73 13.83 9.29
CA HIS A 69 -19.42 13.28 8.96
C HIS A 69 -19.31 11.81 9.41
N GLN A 70 -18.58 10.99 8.66
CA GLN A 70 -18.34 9.58 9.00
C GLN A 70 -17.51 9.44 10.27
N LEU A 71 -16.49 10.29 10.44
CA LEU A 71 -15.73 10.42 11.68
C LEU A 71 -16.39 11.51 12.54
N GLN A 72 -16.63 11.20 13.80
CA GLN A 72 -17.41 12.09 14.67
C GLN A 72 -16.55 12.85 15.67
N THR A 73 -15.31 12.41 15.91
CA THR A 73 -14.42 13.00 16.91
C THR A 73 -13.02 13.21 16.34
N ILE A 74 -12.24 14.05 17.01
CA ILE A 74 -10.83 14.28 16.68
C ILE A 74 -10.02 13.01 16.89
N THR A 75 -10.33 12.23 17.94
CA THR A 75 -9.70 10.93 18.16
C THR A 75 -9.90 10.00 16.96
N GLN A 76 -11.12 9.92 16.42
CA GLN A 76 -11.39 9.08 15.24
C GLN A 76 -10.65 9.60 14.00
N ALA A 77 -10.59 10.92 13.78
CA ALA A 77 -9.84 11.49 12.66
C ALA A 77 -8.33 11.18 12.77
N TYR A 78 -7.76 11.28 13.96
CA TYR A 78 -6.39 10.88 14.21
C TYR A 78 -6.18 9.37 14.07
N SER A 79 -7.13 8.54 14.55
CA SER A 79 -7.09 7.09 14.40
C SER A 79 -7.09 6.66 12.94
N GLN A 80 -7.84 7.33 12.06
CA GLN A 80 -7.80 7.10 10.62
C GLN A 80 -6.40 7.34 10.06
N LEU A 81 -5.78 8.46 10.41
CA LEU A 81 -4.44 8.81 9.95
C LEU A 81 -3.40 7.74 10.32
N ILE A 82 -3.40 7.31 11.58
CA ILE A 82 -2.44 6.29 12.05
C ILE A 82 -2.70 4.91 11.45
N LEU A 83 -3.96 4.53 11.19
CA LEU A 83 -4.29 3.26 10.54
C LEU A 83 -3.73 3.18 9.12
N LEU A 84 -3.77 4.27 8.36
CA LEU A 84 -3.21 4.30 7.00
C LEU A 84 -1.72 3.97 6.99
N ASP A 85 -0.96 4.36 8.01
CA ASP A 85 0.45 4.00 8.13
C ASP A 85 0.63 2.57 8.64
N ILE A 86 -0.08 2.18 9.70
CA ILE A 86 -0.02 0.84 10.31
C ILE A 86 -0.26 -0.26 9.27
N PHE A 87 -1.14 -0.03 8.30
CA PHE A 87 -1.46 -1.01 7.27
C PHE A 87 -0.37 -1.19 6.20
N ASN A 88 0.76 -0.51 6.35
CA ASN A 88 1.93 -0.68 5.49
C ASN A 88 1.57 -0.62 3.99
N THR A 89 0.99 0.49 3.61
CA THR A 89 0.38 0.69 2.29
C THR A 89 1.34 0.55 1.11
N HIS A 90 2.66 0.64 1.35
CA HIS A 90 3.68 0.35 0.34
C HIS A 90 3.63 -1.09 -0.21
N GLN A 91 2.95 -2.00 0.48
CA GLN A 91 2.74 -3.39 0.08
C GLN A 91 1.37 -3.63 -0.58
N ILE A 92 0.53 -2.61 -0.64
CA ILE A 92 -0.84 -2.70 -1.17
C ILE A 92 -0.87 -2.22 -2.62
N ARG A 93 -1.63 -2.90 -3.45
CA ARG A 93 -1.85 -2.49 -4.85
C ARG A 93 -2.64 -1.18 -4.89
N PRO A 94 -2.33 -0.26 -5.82
CA PRO A 94 -3.09 0.99 -5.96
C PRO A 94 -4.60 0.78 -6.12
N SER A 95 -5.02 -0.30 -6.77
CA SER A 95 -6.44 -0.66 -6.94
C SER A 95 -7.16 -1.00 -5.62
N GLU A 96 -6.43 -1.46 -4.60
CA GLU A 96 -6.98 -1.79 -3.29
C GLU A 96 -6.83 -0.64 -2.28
N MET A 97 -5.98 0.34 -2.59
CA MET A 97 -5.70 1.48 -1.73
C MET A 97 -6.94 2.34 -1.47
N GLN A 98 -7.78 2.54 -2.49
CA GLN A 98 -9.05 3.26 -2.34
C GLN A 98 -9.98 2.52 -1.37
N GLY A 99 -10.07 1.20 -1.51
CA GLY A 99 -10.85 0.37 -0.60
C GLY A 99 -10.38 0.49 0.85
N LEU A 100 -9.06 0.41 1.06
CA LEU A 100 -8.45 0.62 2.36
C LEU A 100 -8.81 1.99 2.96
N TYR A 101 -8.64 3.05 2.17
CA TYR A 101 -8.96 4.41 2.62
C TYR A 101 -10.44 4.55 3.02
N LEU A 102 -11.36 3.99 2.23
CA LEU A 102 -12.79 4.06 2.54
C LEU A 102 -13.18 3.22 3.76
N CYS A 103 -12.62 2.02 3.90
CA CYS A 103 -12.84 1.19 5.09
C CYS A 103 -12.25 1.80 6.37
N SER A 104 -11.14 2.56 6.24
CA SER A 104 -10.48 3.18 7.41
C SER A 104 -11.39 4.16 8.18
N PHE A 105 -12.41 4.74 7.55
CA PHE A 105 -13.41 5.57 8.24
C PHE A 105 -14.23 4.76 9.27
N ASP A 106 -14.55 3.52 8.97
CA ASP A 106 -15.28 2.66 9.88
C ASP A 106 -14.34 2.06 10.94
N TRP A 107 -13.15 1.65 10.53
CA TRP A 107 -12.14 1.04 11.40
C TRP A 107 -11.53 2.03 12.41
N ALA A 108 -11.47 3.31 12.09
CA ALA A 108 -10.99 4.35 13.00
C ALA A 108 -11.80 4.41 14.32
N LYS A 109 -13.04 3.96 14.29
CA LYS A 109 -13.93 3.88 15.47
C LYS A 109 -13.57 2.72 16.41
N LEU A 110 -12.84 1.73 15.90
CA LEU A 110 -12.40 0.52 16.59
C LEU A 110 -10.97 0.62 17.15
N VAL A 111 -10.31 1.76 16.96
CA VAL A 111 -8.98 2.04 17.50
C VAL A 111 -9.10 2.77 18.83
N HIS A 112 -8.36 2.31 19.82
CA HIS A 112 -8.31 2.94 21.13
C HIS A 112 -6.97 3.63 21.37
N ILE A 113 -7.05 4.92 21.70
CA ILE A 113 -5.91 5.74 22.09
C ILE A 113 -5.86 5.78 23.61
N LEU A 114 -4.77 5.33 24.18
CA LEU A 114 -4.58 5.15 25.61
C LEU A 114 -3.43 6.06 26.12
N SER A 115 -3.61 6.63 27.30
CA SER A 115 -2.59 7.44 27.99
C SER A 115 -1.60 6.61 28.82
N LYS A 116 -1.90 5.32 29.01
CA LYS A 116 -1.07 4.38 29.77
C LYS A 116 -0.95 3.08 29.01
N GLU A 117 0.18 2.43 29.19
CA GLU A 117 0.41 1.10 28.64
C GLU A 117 -0.54 0.07 29.23
N THR A 118 -1.02 -0.83 28.40
CA THR A 118 -1.84 -1.98 28.76
C THR A 118 -1.34 -3.20 28.01
N THR A 119 -1.78 -4.38 28.36
CA THR A 119 -1.49 -5.62 27.63
C THR A 119 -2.00 -5.61 26.17
N LEU A 120 -2.89 -4.69 25.84
CA LEU A 120 -3.45 -4.51 24.49
C LEU A 120 -2.76 -3.40 23.71
N SER A 121 -1.74 -2.75 24.29
CA SER A 121 -0.97 -1.66 23.65
C SER A 121 -0.02 -2.22 22.59
N ARG A 122 -0.48 -2.27 21.36
CA ARG A 122 0.28 -2.85 20.25
C ARG A 122 1.25 -1.88 19.60
N TYR A 123 0.90 -0.60 19.58
CA TYR A 123 1.73 0.46 19.02
C TYR A 123 1.92 1.58 20.03
N ILE A 124 3.01 2.31 19.86
CA ILE A 124 3.37 3.46 20.68
C ILE A 124 3.66 4.68 19.82
N ILE A 125 3.44 5.85 20.37
CA ILE A 125 3.75 7.14 19.75
C ILE A 125 4.52 8.01 20.77
N ASP A 126 5.61 8.61 20.32
CA ASP A 126 6.26 9.73 20.97
C ASP A 126 5.78 11.01 20.26
N ILE A 127 4.89 11.76 20.90
CA ILE A 127 4.27 12.97 20.29
C ILE A 127 5.28 14.10 20.01
N ASN A 128 6.49 14.02 20.54
CA ASN A 128 7.55 15.01 20.31
C ASN A 128 8.41 14.67 19.09
N LYS A 129 8.18 13.55 18.44
CA LYS A 129 8.93 13.11 17.27
C LYS A 129 8.09 13.16 16.00
N ASP A 130 8.73 13.53 14.91
CA ASP A 130 8.13 13.45 13.56
C ASP A 130 8.22 12.02 13.04
N HIS A 131 7.45 11.12 13.63
CA HIS A 131 7.49 9.71 13.34
C HIS A 131 6.10 9.07 13.44
N PRO A 132 5.72 8.16 12.52
CA PRO A 132 4.47 7.40 12.64
C PRO A 132 4.46 6.48 13.87
N PRO A 133 3.33 5.83 14.17
CA PRO A 133 3.27 4.81 15.21
C PRO A 133 4.33 3.73 15.00
N VAL A 134 4.99 3.31 16.06
CA VAL A 134 5.93 2.20 16.05
C VAL A 134 5.37 1.03 16.84
N PHE A 135 5.79 -0.16 16.47
CA PHE A 135 5.38 -1.38 17.15
C PHE A 135 5.93 -1.38 18.58
N ASN A 136 5.09 -1.73 19.57
CA ASN A 136 5.50 -1.81 20.96
C ASN A 136 6.29 -3.11 21.21
N THR A 137 7.60 -3.03 21.16
CA THR A 137 8.53 -4.14 21.40
C THR A 137 9.59 -3.74 22.41
N ASP A 138 10.31 -4.71 22.96
CA ASP A 138 11.43 -4.46 23.88
C ASP A 138 12.52 -3.58 23.26
N GLN A 139 12.62 -3.53 21.94
CA GLN A 139 13.56 -2.67 21.20
C GLN A 139 13.08 -1.21 21.08
N SER A 140 11.86 -0.91 21.49
CA SER A 140 11.29 0.45 21.45
C SER A 140 11.84 1.39 22.54
N SER A 141 12.85 0.98 23.29
CA SER A 141 13.49 1.75 24.37
C SER A 141 14.04 3.13 23.96
N LEU A 142 14.24 3.37 22.66
CA LEU A 142 14.64 4.66 22.10
C LEU A 142 13.51 5.70 22.03
N TYR A 143 12.26 5.26 22.22
CA TYR A 143 11.08 6.12 22.23
C TYR A 143 10.66 6.40 23.67
N LYS A 144 10.20 7.63 23.91
CA LYS A 144 9.52 7.99 25.16
C LYS A 144 8.02 8.01 24.87
N PRO A 145 7.34 6.85 24.99
CA PRO A 145 5.96 6.76 24.58
C PRO A 145 5.11 7.67 25.46
N THR A 146 4.29 8.48 24.80
CA THR A 146 3.32 9.36 25.45
C THR A 146 1.89 8.91 25.18
N ILE A 147 1.71 8.12 24.12
CA ILE A 147 0.43 7.56 23.69
C ILE A 147 0.64 6.09 23.32
N TYR A 148 -0.32 5.28 23.73
CA TYR A 148 -0.39 3.87 23.40
C TYR A 148 -1.63 3.60 22.55
N ILE A 149 -1.54 2.67 21.61
CA ILE A 149 -2.62 2.37 20.68
C ILE A 149 -2.96 0.89 20.75
N SER A 150 -4.24 0.62 20.94
CA SER A 150 -4.82 -0.71 20.82
C SER A 150 -5.66 -0.81 19.56
N THR A 151 -5.37 -1.83 18.76
CA THR A 151 -6.13 -2.23 17.57
C THR A 151 -6.89 -3.54 17.79
N GLN A 152 -7.02 -3.97 19.05
CA GLN A 152 -7.64 -5.27 19.38
C GLN A 152 -9.10 -5.35 18.92
N SER A 153 -9.91 -4.32 19.16
CA SER A 153 -11.32 -4.31 18.73
C SER A 153 -11.45 -4.37 17.19
N LEU A 154 -10.49 -3.83 16.45
CA LEU A 154 -10.45 -3.97 15.00
C LEU A 154 -10.10 -5.40 14.59
N LEU A 155 -9.12 -6.00 15.24
CA LEU A 155 -8.72 -7.39 14.99
C LEU A 155 -9.88 -8.35 15.28
N ASP A 156 -10.58 -8.16 16.40
CA ASP A 156 -11.75 -8.96 16.78
C ASP A 156 -12.85 -8.83 15.71
N HIS A 157 -13.16 -7.61 15.28
CA HIS A 157 -14.13 -7.35 14.22
C HIS A 157 -13.78 -8.07 12.90
N LEU A 158 -12.53 -7.97 12.46
CA LEU A 158 -12.06 -8.64 11.22
C LEU A 158 -12.11 -10.17 11.36
N SER A 159 -11.75 -10.71 12.50
CA SER A 159 -11.79 -12.15 12.77
C SER A 159 -13.22 -12.71 12.79
N GLU A 160 -14.16 -11.98 13.37
CA GLU A 160 -15.59 -12.34 13.41
C GLU A 160 -16.21 -12.32 12.01
N THR A 161 -15.87 -11.31 11.20
CA THR A 161 -16.38 -11.19 9.82
C THR A 161 -15.85 -12.27 8.91
N GLN A 162 -14.61 -12.71 9.11
CA GLN A 162 -14.03 -13.83 8.36
C GLN A 162 -14.71 -15.16 8.68
N SER A 163 -15.03 -15.39 9.95
CA SER A 163 -15.61 -16.67 10.41
C SER A 163 -17.10 -16.82 10.08
N LYS A 164 -17.74 -15.85 9.44
CA LYS A 164 -19.21 -15.78 9.16
C LYS A 164 -20.08 -15.92 10.41
N LYS A 165 -19.53 -15.71 11.59
CA LYS A 165 -20.20 -16.01 12.87
C LYS A 165 -21.01 -14.86 13.35
N THR A 166 -21.26 -13.78 12.90
CA THR A 166 -22.12 -12.71 13.46
C THR A 166 -21.63 -11.28 13.16
N GLY A 167 -20.45 -11.15 12.55
CA GLY A 167 -19.88 -9.83 12.28
C GLY A 167 -20.73 -9.04 11.26
N TYR A 168 -21.10 -7.84 11.63
CA TYR A 168 -21.78 -6.93 10.74
C TYR A 168 -20.75 -6.14 9.94
N LEU A 169 -20.65 -6.41 8.63
CA LEU A 169 -19.83 -5.61 7.71
C LEU A 169 -20.47 -4.24 7.47
N SER A 170 -19.68 -3.20 7.56
CA SER A 170 -20.08 -1.86 7.14
C SER A 170 -20.36 -1.80 5.63
N ARG A 171 -20.96 -0.70 5.16
CA ARG A 171 -21.19 -0.51 3.74
C ARG A 171 -19.87 -0.48 2.94
N ASN A 172 -18.86 0.18 3.47
CA ASN A 172 -17.54 0.27 2.82
C ASN A 172 -16.87 -1.10 2.75
N GLU A 173 -16.89 -1.86 3.83
CA GLU A 173 -16.33 -3.22 3.85
C GLU A 173 -17.02 -4.15 2.84
N LYS A 174 -18.36 -4.11 2.74
CA LYS A 174 -19.09 -4.92 1.76
C LYS A 174 -18.71 -4.60 0.31
N LEU A 175 -18.37 -3.35 0.02
CA LEU A 175 -18.06 -2.91 -1.33
C LEU A 175 -16.57 -3.05 -1.68
N PHE A 176 -15.69 -2.88 -0.72
CA PHE A 176 -14.26 -2.65 -0.99
C PHE A 176 -13.31 -3.61 -0.27
N LEU A 177 -13.75 -4.31 0.78
CA LEU A 177 -12.87 -5.24 1.50
C LEU A 177 -12.74 -6.55 0.73
N THR A 178 -11.74 -6.60 -0.15
CA THR A 178 -11.43 -7.84 -0.87
C THR A 178 -10.83 -8.89 0.08
N PRO A 179 -10.93 -10.19 -0.23
CA PRO A 179 -10.27 -11.24 0.56
C PRO A 179 -8.76 -11.03 0.72
N ALA A 180 -8.09 -10.50 -0.32
CA ALA A 180 -6.66 -10.21 -0.28
C ALA A 180 -6.34 -9.07 0.68
N LEU A 181 -7.11 -7.97 0.62
CA LEU A 181 -6.97 -6.84 1.53
C LEU A 181 -7.27 -7.25 2.97
N HIS A 182 -8.33 -8.02 3.20
CA HIS A 182 -8.67 -8.56 4.52
C HIS A 182 -7.51 -9.40 5.10
N PHE A 183 -6.98 -10.33 4.31
CA PHE A 183 -5.85 -11.17 4.71
C PHE A 183 -4.60 -10.34 5.05
N HIS A 184 -4.28 -9.35 4.22
CA HIS A 184 -3.15 -8.45 4.44
C HIS A 184 -3.26 -7.72 5.78
N ILE A 185 -4.42 -7.08 6.03
CA ILE A 185 -4.66 -6.31 7.26
C ILE A 185 -4.69 -7.21 8.50
N HIS A 186 -5.37 -8.34 8.40
CA HIS A 186 -5.42 -9.31 9.50
C HIS A 186 -4.00 -9.78 9.89
N ASN A 187 -3.16 -10.08 8.90
CA ASN A 187 -1.78 -10.48 9.15
C ASN A 187 -0.97 -9.35 9.82
N LEU A 188 -1.10 -8.11 9.38
CA LEU A 188 -0.40 -6.98 10.01
C LEU A 188 -0.84 -6.75 11.45
N LEU A 189 -2.12 -7.01 11.75
CA LEU A 189 -2.64 -6.86 13.10
C LEU A 189 -2.35 -8.07 14.01
N THR A 190 -2.00 -9.22 13.48
CA THR A 190 -1.72 -10.44 14.28
C THR A 190 -0.24 -10.74 14.44
N THR A 191 0.54 -10.51 13.39
CA THR A 191 1.96 -10.89 13.37
C THR A 191 2.87 -9.73 13.78
N ASN A 192 3.91 -10.05 14.51
CA ASN A 192 5.04 -9.14 14.63
C ASN A 192 5.77 -9.18 13.28
N THR A 193 5.88 -8.03 12.64
CA THR A 193 6.63 -7.91 11.38
C THR A 193 8.13 -7.92 11.62
N GLU A 194 8.63 -8.89 12.35
CA GLU A 194 10.07 -9.14 12.40
C GLU A 194 10.54 -9.61 11.03
N ARG A 195 11.67 -9.09 10.62
CA ARG A 195 12.28 -9.49 9.35
C ARG A 195 12.64 -10.97 9.44
N ARG A 196 12.12 -11.78 8.55
CA ARG A 196 12.38 -13.23 8.53
C ARG A 196 13.82 -13.57 8.18
N TYR A 197 14.53 -12.68 7.47
CA TYR A 197 15.87 -12.93 6.94
C TYR A 197 16.75 -11.71 7.16
N GLU A 198 17.99 -11.96 7.51
CA GLU A 198 19.05 -10.97 7.52
C GLU A 198 19.32 -10.47 6.11
N ARG A 199 19.80 -9.24 6.02
CA ARG A 199 20.16 -8.59 4.77
C ARG A 199 21.63 -8.21 4.80
N TYR A 200 22.23 -8.40 3.65
CA TYR A 200 23.65 -8.09 3.45
C TYR A 200 23.74 -6.99 2.40
N GLU A 201 24.51 -5.96 2.68
CA GLU A 201 24.85 -4.94 1.67
C GLU A 201 25.54 -5.61 0.50
N TYR A 202 25.04 -5.38 -0.69
CA TYR A 202 25.56 -5.98 -1.90
C TYR A 202 25.41 -4.99 -3.04
N SER A 203 26.54 -4.67 -3.70
CA SER A 203 26.58 -3.75 -4.82
C SER A 203 26.68 -4.55 -6.12
N ALA A 204 25.60 -4.58 -6.88
CA ALA A 204 25.51 -5.21 -8.18
C ALA A 204 24.42 -4.52 -9.00
N GLN A 205 24.35 -4.85 -10.29
CA GLN A 205 23.25 -4.45 -11.16
C GLN A 205 22.39 -5.67 -11.50
N LEU A 206 21.08 -5.48 -11.48
CA LEU A 206 20.11 -6.46 -11.95
C LEU A 206 19.51 -6.00 -13.29
N GLN A 207 19.32 -6.95 -14.17
CA GLN A 207 18.44 -6.81 -15.33
C GLN A 207 17.04 -7.26 -14.94
N ILE A 208 16.04 -6.44 -15.28
CA ILE A 208 14.65 -6.68 -14.88
C ILE A 208 13.77 -6.48 -16.10
N CYS A 209 12.82 -7.39 -16.31
CA CYS A 209 11.72 -7.17 -17.22
C CYS A 209 10.37 -7.42 -16.57
N PHE A 210 9.36 -6.69 -17.05
CA PHE A 210 8.01 -6.65 -16.47
C PHE A 210 7.04 -7.37 -17.38
N SER A 211 5.98 -7.89 -16.77
CA SER A 211 4.85 -8.60 -17.34
C SER A 211 5.11 -10.05 -17.76
N LEU A 212 4.08 -10.86 -17.67
CA LEU A 212 4.13 -12.27 -18.05
C LEU A 212 4.40 -12.48 -19.55
N ALA A 213 3.93 -11.57 -20.40
CA ALA A 213 4.16 -11.68 -21.85
C ALA A 213 5.64 -11.49 -22.21
N VAL A 214 6.31 -10.55 -21.54
CA VAL A 214 7.75 -10.31 -21.71
C VAL A 214 8.56 -11.45 -21.10
N ALA A 215 8.13 -11.94 -19.93
CA ALA A 215 8.72 -13.13 -19.32
C ALA A 215 8.68 -14.33 -20.27
N HIS A 216 7.50 -14.60 -20.85
CA HIS A 216 7.35 -15.66 -21.85
C HIS A 216 8.30 -15.47 -23.04
N PHE A 217 8.37 -14.26 -23.59
CA PHE A 217 9.24 -13.97 -24.75
C PHE A 217 10.72 -14.30 -24.46
N TYR A 218 11.25 -13.88 -23.29
CA TYR A 218 12.64 -14.16 -22.94
C TYR A 218 12.90 -15.63 -22.60
N LEU A 219 11.99 -16.28 -21.90
CA LEU A 219 12.10 -17.70 -21.55
C LEU A 219 11.94 -18.62 -22.77
N SER A 220 11.09 -18.26 -23.73
CA SER A 220 10.90 -19.01 -24.98
C SER A 220 11.97 -18.70 -26.05
N LYS A 221 13.04 -17.99 -25.71
CA LYS A 221 14.12 -17.59 -26.63
C LYS A 221 13.63 -16.78 -27.84
N GLY A 222 12.69 -15.88 -27.60
CA GLY A 222 12.16 -14.97 -28.59
C GLY A 222 10.96 -15.50 -29.39
N LYS A 223 10.45 -16.67 -29.06
CA LYS A 223 9.23 -17.20 -29.70
C LYS A 223 7.99 -16.53 -29.10
N ASN A 224 6.98 -16.28 -29.94
CA ASN A 224 5.68 -15.84 -29.43
C ASN A 224 4.90 -17.03 -28.82
N PHE A 225 3.80 -16.72 -28.13
CA PHE A 225 2.99 -17.75 -27.43
C PHE A 225 2.42 -18.79 -28.39
N HIS A 226 1.97 -18.39 -29.58
CA HIS A 226 1.42 -19.30 -30.60
C HIS A 226 2.49 -20.21 -31.19
N GLU A 227 3.67 -19.67 -31.44
CA GLU A 227 4.82 -20.46 -31.91
C GLU A 227 5.32 -21.46 -30.87
N THR A 228 5.26 -21.09 -29.58
CA THR A 228 5.70 -21.96 -28.48
C THR A 228 4.74 -23.13 -28.29
N LEU A 229 3.45 -22.90 -28.43
CA LEU A 229 2.42 -23.95 -28.31
C LEU A 229 2.25 -24.78 -29.60
N ASP A 230 2.99 -24.44 -30.66
CA ASP A 230 2.87 -25.10 -31.98
C ASP A 230 1.43 -25.14 -32.52
N LEU A 231 0.64 -24.10 -32.14
CA LEU A 231 -0.78 -24.01 -32.47
C LEU A 231 -1.00 -23.74 -33.97
N GLU A 232 0.02 -23.24 -34.71
CA GLU A 232 -0.10 -22.97 -36.14
C GLU A 232 -0.22 -24.23 -36.98
N ASN A 233 0.26 -25.36 -36.47
CA ASN A 233 0.23 -26.63 -37.22
C ASN A 233 -0.98 -27.53 -36.94
N ASN A 234 -1.73 -27.33 -35.85
CA ASN A 234 -2.74 -28.27 -35.41
C ASN A 234 -4.21 -27.79 -35.45
N TYR A 235 -4.44 -26.49 -35.67
CA TYR A 235 -5.80 -25.96 -35.80
C TYR A 235 -5.94 -25.10 -37.05
N GLN A 236 -6.36 -25.69 -38.15
CA GLN A 236 -7.10 -24.97 -39.16
C GLN A 236 -8.41 -24.48 -38.52
N PHE A 237 -8.39 -23.32 -37.90
CA PHE A 237 -9.60 -22.56 -37.62
C PHE A 237 -10.22 -22.07 -38.92
N GLN A 238 -10.74 -23.02 -39.68
CA GLN A 238 -11.64 -22.76 -40.80
C GLN A 238 -12.99 -22.40 -40.24
N ASN A 239 -13.30 -21.37 -39.65
CA ASN A 239 -14.65 -20.81 -39.50
C ASN A 239 -14.84 -19.72 -38.44
N GLU A 240 -13.81 -19.25 -37.74
CA GLU A 240 -14.02 -18.09 -36.84
C GLU A 240 -13.78 -16.71 -37.49
N SER A 241 -13.15 -16.67 -38.64
CA SER A 241 -12.96 -15.41 -39.38
C SER A 241 -14.25 -14.77 -39.88
N THR A 242 -15.33 -15.54 -39.99
CA THR A 242 -16.66 -15.04 -40.42
C THR A 242 -17.42 -14.36 -39.27
N PHE A 243 -17.21 -14.77 -38.02
CA PHE A 243 -17.90 -14.13 -36.87
C PHE A 243 -17.27 -12.82 -36.42
N ILE A 244 -15.94 -12.71 -36.54
CA ILE A 244 -15.21 -11.51 -36.17
C ILE A 244 -15.39 -10.38 -37.21
N ASN A 245 -15.49 -10.75 -38.49
CA ASN A 245 -15.69 -9.77 -39.56
C ASN A 245 -17.10 -9.14 -39.58
N SER A 246 -18.10 -9.79 -39.02
CA SER A 246 -19.45 -9.23 -38.93
C SER A 246 -19.64 -8.23 -37.77
N MET A 247 -18.76 -8.20 -36.79
CA MET A 247 -18.79 -7.21 -35.70
C MET A 247 -17.85 -6.02 -35.88
N ASN A 248 -16.91 -6.05 -36.83
CA ASN A 248 -15.87 -5.09 -37.01
C ASN A 248 -16.08 -4.04 -38.10
N SER A 249 -17.31 -3.84 -38.58
CA SER A 249 -17.56 -2.85 -39.64
C SER A 249 -17.58 -1.39 -39.21
N ASN A 250 -17.30 -1.06 -37.91
CA ASN A 250 -17.32 0.31 -37.41
C ASN A 250 -16.18 0.67 -36.43
N ILE A 251 -15.02 0.02 -36.50
CA ILE A 251 -13.85 0.47 -35.71
C ILE A 251 -12.90 1.18 -36.66
N PRO A 252 -12.57 2.49 -36.43
CA PRO A 252 -11.56 3.19 -37.21
C PRO A 252 -10.19 2.53 -37.00
N ALA A 253 -9.41 2.48 -38.07
CA ALA A 253 -8.08 1.87 -38.09
C ALA A 253 -7.09 2.60 -37.18
N GLU A 254 -6.98 2.19 -35.94
CA GLU A 254 -5.84 2.50 -35.03
C GLU A 254 -4.88 1.30 -34.94
N ILE A 255 -4.34 0.87 -36.07
CA ILE A 255 -3.34 -0.22 -36.11
C ILE A 255 -1.90 0.31 -35.98
N THR A 256 -1.72 1.56 -35.65
CA THR A 256 -0.37 2.14 -35.49
C THR A 256 0.20 2.06 -34.07
N THR A 257 -0.61 1.72 -33.07
CA THR A 257 -0.19 1.63 -31.67
C THR A 257 0.41 0.27 -31.26
N ALA A 258 0.12 -0.80 -32.00
CA ALA A 258 0.59 -2.14 -31.64
C ALA A 258 2.12 -2.32 -31.76
N LYS A 259 2.78 -1.65 -32.71
CA LYS A 259 4.24 -1.80 -32.90
C LYS A 259 5.08 -1.01 -31.90
N THR A 260 4.59 0.12 -31.40
CA THR A 260 5.26 0.91 -30.35
C THR A 260 5.08 0.27 -28.98
N LEU A 261 3.89 -0.23 -28.67
CA LEU A 261 3.61 -1.02 -27.46
C LEU A 261 4.49 -2.28 -27.37
N ASP A 262 4.75 -2.95 -28.48
CA ASP A 262 5.56 -4.17 -28.51
C ASP A 262 7.05 -3.91 -28.24
N ARG A 263 7.54 -2.71 -28.50
CA ARG A 263 8.94 -2.33 -28.26
C ARG A 263 9.20 -1.91 -26.81
N GLU A 264 8.28 -1.17 -26.20
CA GLU A 264 8.32 -0.83 -24.76
C GLU A 264 8.04 -2.06 -23.89
N ALA A 265 7.17 -2.95 -24.33
CA ALA A 265 6.84 -4.19 -23.66
C ALA A 265 8.02 -5.16 -23.53
N LYS A 266 8.99 -5.14 -24.46
CA LYS A 266 10.15 -6.04 -24.46
C LYS A 266 11.41 -5.41 -23.86
N GLN A 267 11.29 -4.28 -23.18
CA GLN A 267 12.43 -3.57 -22.64
C GLN A 267 13.00 -4.28 -21.39
N ILE A 268 14.31 -4.47 -21.39
CA ILE A 268 15.07 -4.84 -20.19
C ILE A 268 15.53 -3.55 -19.51
N TYR A 269 15.31 -3.48 -18.24
CA TYR A 269 15.71 -2.36 -17.39
C TYR A 269 16.88 -2.78 -16.49
N SER A 270 17.74 -1.83 -16.16
CA SER A 270 18.83 -2.02 -15.21
C SER A 270 18.50 -1.30 -13.91
N ALA A 271 18.76 -1.94 -12.77
CA ALA A 271 18.60 -1.36 -11.45
C ALA A 271 19.76 -1.76 -10.53
N ASP A 272 20.15 -0.84 -9.64
CA ASP A 272 21.22 -1.06 -8.68
C ASP A 272 20.72 -1.81 -7.45
N VAL A 273 21.43 -2.85 -7.04
CA VAL A 273 21.15 -3.59 -5.80
C VAL A 273 21.70 -2.81 -4.61
N LEU A 274 20.90 -2.62 -3.59
CA LEU A 274 21.29 -2.00 -2.32
C LEU A 274 21.60 -3.05 -1.25
N ASP A 275 20.76 -4.06 -1.15
CA ASP A 275 20.94 -5.18 -0.24
C ASP A 275 20.27 -6.45 -0.78
N ILE A 276 20.73 -7.60 -0.29
CA ILE A 276 20.18 -8.91 -0.60
C ILE A 276 19.78 -9.65 0.66
N SER A 277 18.83 -10.54 0.52
CA SER A 277 18.47 -11.55 1.51
C SER A 277 18.37 -12.92 0.82
N VAL A 278 18.16 -13.98 1.61
CA VAL A 278 18.03 -15.34 1.05
C VAL A 278 17.00 -15.43 -0.08
N ASN A 279 15.91 -14.67 0.01
CA ASN A 279 14.79 -14.77 -0.93
C ASN A 279 14.49 -13.45 -1.67
N GLY A 280 15.40 -12.50 -1.72
CA GLY A 280 15.07 -11.27 -2.45
C GLY A 280 16.11 -10.18 -2.42
N TYR A 281 15.77 -9.12 -3.11
CA TYR A 281 16.63 -7.97 -3.34
C TYR A 281 15.93 -6.69 -2.90
N ARG A 282 16.71 -5.75 -2.38
CA ARG A 282 16.32 -4.34 -2.35
C ARG A 282 17.13 -3.61 -3.40
N ILE A 283 16.43 -2.96 -4.31
CA ILE A 283 17.04 -2.28 -5.45
C ILE A 283 16.70 -0.79 -5.46
N LYS A 284 17.59 -0.02 -6.08
CA LYS A 284 17.37 1.39 -6.39
C LYS A 284 17.10 1.53 -7.89
N TRP A 285 15.97 2.14 -8.19
CA TRP A 285 15.54 2.43 -9.55
C TRP A 285 15.74 3.92 -9.85
N THR A 286 16.53 4.23 -10.86
CA THR A 286 16.87 5.62 -11.23
C THR A 286 16.44 6.01 -12.64
N GLY A 287 15.93 5.05 -13.42
CA GLY A 287 15.53 5.26 -14.81
C GLY A 287 14.08 5.71 -14.98
N ILE A 288 13.62 5.72 -16.22
CA ILE A 288 12.20 5.96 -16.56
C ILE A 288 11.36 4.89 -15.88
N THR A 289 10.32 5.32 -15.18
CA THR A 289 9.41 4.41 -14.48
C THR A 289 8.49 3.73 -15.49
N PRO A 290 8.51 2.38 -15.59
CA PRO A 290 7.59 1.66 -16.45
C PRO A 290 6.13 1.85 -16.00
N THR A 291 5.20 1.88 -16.96
CA THR A 291 3.77 2.01 -16.68
C THR A 291 3.22 0.84 -15.82
N ASN A 292 3.87 -0.32 -15.90
CA ASN A 292 3.48 -1.52 -15.15
C ASN A 292 4.15 -1.65 -13.78
N LEU A 293 4.93 -0.64 -13.35
CA LEU A 293 5.59 -0.68 -12.06
C LEU A 293 4.57 -0.51 -10.92
N LYS A 294 4.18 -1.60 -10.30
CA LYS A 294 3.25 -1.64 -9.16
C LYS A 294 3.56 -2.83 -8.25
N THR A 295 3.15 -2.74 -7.00
CA THR A 295 3.25 -3.87 -6.06
C THR A 295 2.43 -5.07 -6.53
N GLY A 296 2.98 -6.27 -6.33
CA GLY A 296 2.38 -7.52 -6.79
C GLY A 296 2.57 -7.81 -8.28
N GLU A 297 3.32 -6.98 -9.02
CA GLU A 297 3.66 -7.27 -10.41
C GLU A 297 4.71 -8.39 -10.48
N PHE A 298 4.48 -9.33 -11.40
CA PHE A 298 5.46 -10.38 -11.71
C PHE A 298 6.59 -9.79 -12.56
N ILE A 299 7.82 -10.18 -12.22
CA ILE A 299 9.04 -9.73 -12.91
C ILE A 299 9.97 -10.91 -13.18
N LEU A 300 10.77 -10.80 -14.22
CA LEU A 300 11.99 -11.60 -14.36
C LEU A 300 13.19 -10.78 -13.91
N ILE A 301 14.11 -11.47 -13.25
CA ILE A 301 15.34 -10.90 -12.68
C ILE A 301 16.51 -11.71 -13.19
N GLN A 302 17.58 -11.03 -13.60
CA GLN A 302 18.83 -11.64 -14.03
C GLN A 302 20.01 -10.84 -13.48
N GLU A 303 20.97 -11.49 -12.85
CA GLU A 303 22.15 -10.82 -12.26
C GLU A 303 23.20 -10.44 -13.31
N ASN A 304 23.32 -11.25 -14.34
CA ASN A 304 24.18 -10.96 -15.48
C ASN A 304 23.66 -11.71 -16.71
N THR A 305 24.11 -11.33 -17.90
CA THR A 305 23.62 -11.89 -19.17
C THR A 305 23.83 -13.40 -19.32
N ASN A 306 24.70 -14.01 -18.51
CA ASN A 306 24.99 -15.44 -18.55
C ASN A 306 24.28 -16.23 -17.44
N SER A 307 23.66 -15.55 -16.46
CA SER A 307 22.91 -16.24 -15.42
C SER A 307 21.48 -16.57 -15.91
N PRO A 308 20.86 -17.62 -15.37
CA PRO A 308 19.47 -17.92 -15.70
C PRO A 308 18.52 -16.81 -15.20
N TRP A 309 17.39 -16.68 -15.87
CA TRP A 309 16.32 -15.82 -15.39
C TRP A 309 15.66 -16.41 -14.14
N ARG A 310 15.36 -15.55 -13.18
CA ARG A 310 14.60 -15.89 -11.97
C ARG A 310 13.25 -15.20 -12.00
N GLY A 311 12.21 -15.89 -11.58
CA GLY A 311 10.88 -15.31 -11.42
C GLY A 311 10.74 -14.65 -10.06
N GLY A 312 10.23 -13.43 -10.04
CA GLY A 312 10.02 -12.70 -8.81
C GLY A 312 8.76 -11.84 -8.82
N VAL A 313 8.51 -11.18 -7.71
CA VAL A 313 7.38 -10.27 -7.52
C VAL A 313 7.84 -9.02 -6.78
N ILE A 314 7.27 -7.87 -7.15
CA ILE A 314 7.48 -6.63 -6.41
C ILE A 314 6.64 -6.66 -5.14
N ARG A 315 7.28 -6.64 -3.98
CA ARG A 315 6.60 -6.70 -2.67
C ARG A 315 6.24 -5.32 -2.14
N TRP A 316 7.10 -4.34 -2.38
CA TRP A 316 6.85 -2.97 -1.97
C TRP A 316 7.61 -2.00 -2.86
N ILE A 317 7.10 -0.78 -2.94
CA ILE A 317 7.69 0.34 -3.66
C ILE A 317 7.72 1.53 -2.71
N LYS A 318 8.83 2.26 -2.69
CA LYS A 318 8.98 3.48 -1.91
C LYS A 318 9.76 4.51 -2.71
N GLN A 319 9.27 5.75 -2.75
CA GLN A 319 10.00 6.85 -3.34
C GLN A 319 11.11 7.31 -2.40
N SER A 320 12.32 7.46 -2.91
CA SER A 320 13.45 8.06 -2.21
C SER A 320 13.42 9.59 -2.34
N THR A 321 14.06 10.29 -1.40
CA THR A 321 14.23 11.75 -1.44
C THR A 321 14.99 12.26 -2.68
N GLU A 322 15.79 11.40 -3.31
CA GLU A 322 16.59 11.72 -4.51
C GLU A 322 15.84 11.50 -5.84
N LYS A 323 14.52 11.49 -5.84
CA LYS A 323 13.68 11.18 -7.02
C LYS A 323 13.92 9.77 -7.60
N SER A 324 14.52 8.89 -6.84
CA SER A 324 14.66 7.47 -7.17
C SER A 324 13.59 6.65 -6.43
N LEU A 325 13.27 5.48 -6.99
CA LEU A 325 12.41 4.51 -6.32
C LEU A 325 13.27 3.42 -5.68
N GLU A 326 12.89 2.98 -4.51
CA GLU A 326 13.38 1.75 -3.89
C GLU A 326 12.31 0.68 -4.01
N LEU A 327 12.71 -0.51 -4.42
CA LEU A 327 11.81 -1.64 -4.61
C LEU A 327 12.31 -2.82 -3.77
N GLY A 328 11.37 -3.47 -3.10
CA GLY A 328 11.63 -4.79 -2.50
C GLY A 328 11.12 -5.88 -3.42
N LEU A 329 12.02 -6.73 -3.86
CA LEU A 329 11.74 -7.86 -4.73
C LEU A 329 11.83 -9.16 -3.94
N GLU A 330 10.90 -10.07 -4.16
CA GLU A 330 10.96 -11.44 -3.65
C GLU A 330 11.09 -12.40 -4.82
N VAL A 331 12.07 -13.28 -4.73
CA VAL A 331 12.31 -14.36 -5.70
C VAL A 331 11.37 -15.51 -5.37
N LEU A 332 10.52 -15.87 -6.33
CA LEU A 332 9.56 -16.96 -6.21
C LEU A 332 10.07 -18.26 -6.86
N ALA A 333 10.84 -18.12 -7.92
CA ALA A 333 11.38 -19.26 -8.66
C ALA A 333 12.83 -18.98 -9.04
N GLN A 334 13.68 -19.96 -8.76
CA GLN A 334 15.07 -20.00 -9.19
C GLN A 334 15.15 -20.72 -10.53
N ASP A 335 16.08 -20.30 -11.40
CA ASP A 335 16.42 -21.01 -12.64
C ASP A 335 15.21 -21.32 -13.54
N LEU A 336 14.63 -20.28 -14.14
CA LEU A 336 13.62 -20.42 -15.17
C LEU A 336 14.31 -20.68 -16.53
N PHE A 337 13.86 -21.74 -17.21
CA PHE A 337 14.39 -22.20 -18.49
C PHE A 337 13.34 -22.08 -19.59
#